data_4ff43b0fda9329804d1c8f286458c5af
#
_entry.id   4ff43b0fda9329804d1c8f286458c5af
#
_cell.length_a   1.000
_cell.length_b   1.000
_cell.length_c   1.000
_cell.angle_alpha   90.00
_cell.angle_beta   90.00
_cell.angle_gamma   90.00
#
_symmetry.space_group_name_H-M   'P 1'
#
loop_
_entity.id
_entity.type
_entity.pdbx_description
1 polymer ?
#
loop_
_entity_poly.entity_id
_entity_poly.type
_entity_poly.pdbx_seq_one_letter_code
_entity_poly.pdbx_strand_id
1 'polypeptide(L)'
;MASQRRRSSSAAIAVFFFLLSLLAVFFQPAAAYYHPQGKRQTVAVFWGRNKAEGSLRQTCDTGDYNIVIISFLSVFGHGKYWLDLSGHDLRDVGADIRHCQSKGVYMLLSIGGDGDGYSLPSSKSAADVAYSLYHSFLGRPRAGIFRPFGDDTIVNGVNFFIDHGPADHYDDLANRINDYNQNIHDPIGIMLTATVRCSYPDPRMKKALDTKLFTQIHVRFYDDPRCSYNHAGLAGVMAQWNRWSARYPNSRIFLGLAAANVTGKNDMVGVGELRRKLLPAVQKTESYAGVTLWNSYYDSLTHYGRYVKHLA
;
A
#
# COMPACT_ATOMS: atom_id res chain seq x y z
N MET A 1 62.96 48.85 -21.78
CA MET A 1 61.67 49.34 -21.17
C MET A 1 60.58 48.34 -21.48
N ALA A 2 60.27 47.45 -20.57
CA ALA A 2 59.38 46.36 -20.78
C ALA A 2 58.14 46.55 -19.90
N SER A 3 56.98 46.58 -20.53
CA SER A 3 55.66 46.57 -19.90
C SER A 3 55.22 45.13 -19.70
N GLN A 4 55.19 44.63 -18.46
CA GLN A 4 54.58 43.33 -18.11
C GLN A 4 53.11 43.51 -17.81
N ARG A 5 52.28 42.96 -18.68
CA ARG A 5 50.84 42.82 -18.45
C ARG A 5 50.56 41.71 -17.44
N ARG A 6 49.88 42.06 -16.36
CA ARG A 6 49.21 41.11 -15.44
C ARG A 6 48.03 40.44 -16.17
N ARG A 7 48.08 39.13 -16.38
CA ARG A 7 46.95 38.26 -16.66
C ARG A 7 47.00 37.12 -15.65
N SER A 8 46.08 37.07 -14.72
CA SER A 8 45.59 35.83 -14.05
C SER A 8 44.75 36.20 -12.84
N SER A 9 43.44 36.01 -12.93
CA SER A 9 42.56 35.69 -11.77
C SER A 9 41.14 35.31 -12.19
N SER A 10 40.81 35.28 -13.47
CA SER A 10 39.44 34.92 -13.87
C SER A 10 39.20 33.41 -14.08
N ALA A 11 40.27 32.61 -14.26
CA ALA A 11 40.14 31.18 -14.49
C ALA A 11 39.91 30.34 -13.21
N ALA A 12 40.42 30.81 -12.07
CA ALA A 12 40.31 30.09 -10.79
C ALA A 12 38.90 30.17 -10.19
N ILE A 13 38.16 31.25 -10.44
CA ILE A 13 36.81 31.48 -9.90
C ILE A 13 35.77 30.63 -10.69
N ALA A 14 35.94 30.46 -12.00
CA ALA A 14 35.04 29.67 -12.83
C ALA A 14 35.10 28.15 -12.50
N VAL A 15 36.28 27.63 -12.14
CA VAL A 15 36.44 26.21 -11.75
C VAL A 15 35.82 25.92 -10.39
N PHE A 16 35.82 26.88 -9.47
CA PHE A 16 35.21 26.71 -8.14
C PHE A 16 33.70 26.68 -8.17
N PHE A 17 33.06 27.46 -9.05
CA PHE A 17 31.60 27.43 -9.25
C PHE A 17 31.12 26.17 -10.01
N PHE A 18 31.95 25.61 -10.91
CA PHE A 18 31.63 24.39 -11.61
C PHE A 18 31.72 23.14 -10.73
N LEU A 19 32.60 23.10 -9.75
CA LEU A 19 32.73 22.03 -8.76
C LEU A 19 31.62 22.06 -7.69
N LEU A 20 31.10 23.24 -7.34
CA LEU A 20 29.97 23.36 -6.41
C LEU A 20 28.63 22.96 -7.02
N SER A 21 28.46 23.10 -8.34
CA SER A 21 27.26 22.67 -9.05
C SER A 21 27.20 21.14 -9.26
N LEU A 22 28.35 20.45 -9.29
CA LEU A 22 28.42 18.98 -9.40
C LEU A 22 28.15 18.26 -8.06
N LEU A 23 28.32 18.92 -6.92
CA LEU A 23 28.03 18.36 -5.60
C LEU A 23 26.55 18.46 -5.19
N ALA A 24 25.76 19.31 -5.85
CA ALA A 24 24.33 19.46 -5.57
C ALA A 24 23.44 18.37 -6.20
N VAL A 25 23.99 17.49 -7.05
CA VAL A 25 23.22 16.46 -7.77
C VAL A 25 23.13 15.13 -7.01
N PHE A 26 23.87 14.95 -5.90
CA PHE A 26 23.95 13.64 -5.20
C PHE A 26 23.21 13.55 -3.88
N PHE A 27 22.44 14.56 -3.48
CA PHE A 27 21.55 14.47 -2.32
C PHE A 27 20.09 14.65 -2.76
N GLN A 28 19.56 13.73 -3.57
CA GLN A 28 18.13 13.51 -3.58
C GLN A 28 17.81 12.53 -2.46
N PRO A 29 16.97 12.91 -1.48
CA PRO A 29 16.47 11.96 -0.52
C PRO A 29 15.69 10.89 -1.28
N ALA A 30 15.91 9.62 -0.94
CA ALA A 30 15.26 8.44 -1.51
C ALA A 30 13.74 8.34 -1.25
N ALA A 31 13.04 9.48 -1.15
CA ALA A 31 11.61 9.61 -0.87
C ALA A 31 10.82 10.22 -2.03
N ALA A 32 11.35 10.22 -3.25
CA ALA A 32 10.59 10.64 -4.44
C ALA A 32 9.83 9.46 -5.08
N TYR A 33 9.22 8.60 -4.25
CA TYR A 33 8.47 7.48 -4.75
C TYR A 33 7.00 7.84 -4.95
N TYR A 34 6.60 7.78 -6.21
CA TYR A 34 5.24 7.83 -6.70
C TYR A 34 4.42 9.04 -6.25
N HIS A 35 4.63 10.17 -6.91
CA HIS A 35 3.61 11.20 -7.09
C HIS A 35 2.87 10.92 -8.41
N PRO A 36 1.65 10.42 -8.40
CA PRO A 36 0.74 10.72 -9.50
C PRO A 36 0.56 12.23 -9.47
N GLN A 37 1.18 12.92 -10.42
CA GLN A 37 0.99 14.36 -10.57
C GLN A 37 -0.49 14.63 -10.88
N GLY A 38 -1.17 15.26 -9.96
CA GLY A 38 -2.58 15.60 -10.03
C GLY A 38 -3.38 14.98 -8.89
N LYS A 39 -4.38 15.70 -8.39
CA LYS A 39 -5.38 15.27 -7.41
C LYS A 39 -6.33 14.20 -8.00
N ARG A 40 -5.81 13.15 -8.66
CA ARG A 40 -6.64 12.03 -9.11
C ARG A 40 -6.86 11.11 -7.94
N GLN A 41 -8.12 10.92 -7.58
CA GLN A 41 -8.49 9.99 -6.54
C GLN A 41 -8.04 8.58 -6.93
N THR A 42 -7.21 7.98 -6.11
CA THR A 42 -6.80 6.60 -6.26
C THR A 42 -7.86 5.71 -5.64
N VAL A 43 -8.34 4.73 -6.38
CA VAL A 43 -9.21 3.69 -5.85
C VAL A 43 -8.43 2.40 -5.73
N ALA A 44 -8.38 1.85 -4.51
CA ALA A 44 -7.83 0.54 -4.21
C ALA A 44 -8.98 -0.45 -3.91
N VAL A 45 -8.79 -1.72 -4.21
CA VAL A 45 -9.76 -2.77 -3.89
C VAL A 45 -9.06 -4.04 -3.41
N PHE A 46 -9.65 -4.72 -2.42
CA PHE A 46 -9.25 -6.06 -2.03
C PHE A 46 -9.85 -7.09 -2.97
N TRP A 47 -9.04 -8.05 -3.43
CA TRP A 47 -9.44 -9.15 -4.30
C TRP A 47 -8.91 -10.49 -3.76
N GLY A 48 -9.59 -11.60 -4.05
CA GLY A 48 -9.17 -12.95 -3.64
C GLY A 48 -9.94 -13.48 -2.44
N ARG A 49 -11.08 -12.86 -2.05
CA ARG A 49 -11.86 -13.28 -0.88
C ARG A 49 -13.16 -14.01 -1.22
N ASN A 50 -13.48 -14.12 -2.50
CA ASN A 50 -14.64 -14.88 -2.94
C ASN A 50 -14.45 -15.31 -4.40
N LYS A 51 -14.49 -16.62 -4.67
CA LYS A 51 -14.33 -17.12 -6.05
C LYS A 51 -15.36 -16.55 -7.03
N ALA A 52 -16.53 -16.16 -6.56
CA ALA A 52 -17.57 -15.57 -7.40
C ALA A 52 -17.32 -14.10 -7.79
N GLU A 53 -16.23 -13.49 -7.30
CA GLU A 53 -15.84 -12.12 -7.70
C GLU A 53 -15.27 -12.01 -9.12
N GLY A 54 -15.08 -13.14 -9.80
CA GLY A 54 -14.47 -13.21 -11.11
C GLY A 54 -12.96 -13.26 -11.06
N SER A 55 -12.30 -13.28 -12.24
CA SER A 55 -10.84 -13.31 -12.32
C SER A 55 -10.24 -11.95 -11.95
N LEU A 56 -8.97 -11.96 -11.57
CA LEU A 56 -8.23 -10.73 -11.30
C LEU A 56 -8.16 -9.85 -12.57
N ARG A 57 -8.03 -10.47 -13.74
CA ARG A 57 -8.11 -9.78 -15.04
C ARG A 57 -9.41 -9.02 -15.22
N GLN A 58 -10.54 -9.67 -14.96
CA GLN A 58 -11.85 -9.03 -15.05
C GLN A 58 -11.96 -7.82 -14.12
N THR A 59 -11.47 -7.95 -12.89
CA THR A 59 -11.42 -6.84 -11.94
C THR A 59 -10.59 -5.65 -12.47
N CYS A 60 -9.42 -5.90 -13.06
CA CYS A 60 -8.60 -4.83 -13.64
C CYS A 60 -9.23 -4.23 -14.91
N ASP A 61 -9.93 -5.04 -15.70
CA ASP A 61 -10.53 -4.62 -16.96
C ASP A 61 -11.75 -3.71 -16.79
N THR A 62 -12.34 -3.65 -15.59
CA THR A 62 -13.36 -2.64 -15.25
C THR A 62 -12.83 -1.23 -15.43
N GLY A 63 -11.53 -1.05 -15.25
CA GLY A 63 -10.89 0.27 -15.22
C GLY A 63 -11.23 1.10 -13.99
N ASP A 64 -11.92 0.56 -12.99
CA ASP A 64 -12.39 1.29 -11.80
C ASP A 64 -11.29 1.43 -10.72
N TYR A 65 -10.22 0.62 -10.78
CA TYR A 65 -9.19 0.57 -9.74
C TYR A 65 -7.81 0.94 -10.24
N ASN A 66 -7.04 1.59 -9.36
CA ASN A 66 -5.64 1.93 -9.58
C ASN A 66 -4.70 0.97 -8.81
N ILE A 67 -5.21 0.35 -7.74
CA ILE A 67 -4.49 -0.59 -6.89
C ILE A 67 -5.41 -1.78 -6.64
N VAL A 68 -4.88 -3.00 -6.78
CA VAL A 68 -5.55 -4.23 -6.33
C VAL A 68 -4.68 -4.87 -5.25
N ILE A 69 -5.31 -5.18 -4.12
CA ILE A 69 -4.69 -5.82 -2.96
C ILE A 69 -5.13 -7.27 -2.93
N ILE A 70 -4.23 -8.17 -3.33
CA ILE A 70 -4.46 -9.62 -3.37
C ILE A 70 -4.46 -10.17 -1.94
N SER A 71 -5.53 -10.84 -1.52
CA SER A 71 -5.80 -11.24 -0.13
C SER A 71 -6.09 -12.72 -0.03
N PHE A 72 -5.33 -13.49 0.77
CA PHE A 72 -4.23 -13.17 1.65
C PHE A 72 -3.12 -14.22 1.59
N LEU A 73 -1.87 -13.85 1.86
CA LEU A 73 -0.93 -14.77 2.46
C LEU A 73 -1.34 -14.89 3.95
N SER A 74 -2.15 -15.92 4.26
CA SER A 74 -2.87 -16.04 5.52
C SER A 74 -2.14 -16.87 6.59
N VAL A 75 -1.06 -17.58 6.20
CA VAL A 75 -0.21 -18.33 7.13
C VAL A 75 1.24 -17.98 6.88
N PHE A 76 1.94 -17.52 7.93
CA PHE A 76 3.38 -17.24 7.88
C PHE A 76 3.99 -17.17 9.30
N GLY A 77 5.33 -17.17 9.38
CA GLY A 77 6.09 -16.88 10.59
C GLY A 77 6.63 -18.10 11.33
N HIS A 78 6.17 -19.31 10.96
CA HIS A 78 6.57 -20.58 11.59
C HIS A 78 7.17 -21.58 10.58
N GLY A 79 7.85 -21.08 9.54
CA GLY A 79 8.38 -21.90 8.45
C GLY A 79 7.30 -22.48 7.53
N LYS A 80 6.04 -22.07 7.70
CA LYS A 80 4.91 -22.47 6.87
C LYS A 80 4.32 -21.23 6.22
N TYR A 81 3.96 -21.38 4.94
CA TYR A 81 3.38 -20.27 4.16
C TYR A 81 2.16 -20.80 3.39
N TRP A 82 1.04 -20.12 3.52
CA TRP A 82 -0.18 -20.49 2.81
C TRP A 82 -0.84 -19.25 2.22
N LEU A 83 -1.03 -19.31 0.90
CA LEU A 83 -1.76 -18.29 0.14
C LEU A 83 -3.19 -18.77 -0.04
N ASP A 84 -4.14 -18.11 0.61
CA ASP A 84 -5.57 -18.35 0.47
C ASP A 84 -6.20 -17.27 -0.40
N LEU A 85 -6.60 -17.65 -1.60
CA LEU A 85 -7.33 -16.82 -2.55
C LEU A 85 -8.73 -17.39 -2.83
N SER A 86 -9.35 -18.04 -1.85
CA SER A 86 -10.72 -18.55 -1.93
C SER A 86 -10.97 -19.47 -3.13
N GLY A 87 -9.96 -20.26 -3.52
CA GLY A 87 -10.04 -21.25 -4.61
C GLY A 87 -9.80 -20.70 -6.01
N HIS A 88 -9.30 -19.48 -6.18
CA HIS A 88 -8.74 -19.02 -7.45
C HIS A 88 -7.47 -19.81 -7.81
N ASP A 89 -7.30 -20.18 -9.08
CA ASP A 89 -6.10 -20.89 -9.54
C ASP A 89 -4.90 -19.94 -9.56
N LEU A 90 -3.86 -20.27 -8.80
CA LEU A 90 -2.68 -19.40 -8.63
C LEU A 90 -1.90 -19.19 -9.93
N ARG A 91 -1.98 -20.14 -10.87
CA ARG A 91 -1.28 -20.02 -12.17
C ARG A 91 -1.95 -18.95 -13.05
N ASP A 92 -3.29 -18.90 -13.03
CA ASP A 92 -4.04 -17.88 -13.76
C ASP A 92 -3.81 -16.49 -13.13
N VAL A 93 -3.77 -16.43 -11.80
CA VAL A 93 -3.51 -15.18 -11.06
C VAL A 93 -2.18 -14.54 -11.48
N GLY A 94 -1.12 -15.32 -11.71
CA GLY A 94 0.17 -14.79 -12.16
C GLY A 94 0.09 -14.07 -13.52
N ALA A 95 -0.58 -14.69 -14.48
CA ALA A 95 -0.80 -14.07 -15.79
C ALA A 95 -1.67 -12.80 -15.69
N ASP A 96 -2.67 -12.84 -14.82
CA ASP A 96 -3.56 -11.70 -14.59
C ASP A 96 -2.86 -10.54 -13.87
N ILE A 97 -1.93 -10.80 -12.94
CA ILE A 97 -1.09 -9.76 -12.33
C ILE A 97 -0.34 -8.98 -13.41
N ARG A 98 0.36 -9.66 -14.32
CA ARG A 98 1.10 -9.00 -15.40
C ARG A 98 0.18 -8.20 -16.33
N HIS A 99 -1.01 -8.75 -16.64
CA HIS A 99 -2.01 -8.02 -17.40
C HIS A 99 -2.46 -6.74 -16.69
N CYS A 100 -2.79 -6.80 -15.40
CA CYS A 100 -3.15 -5.63 -14.61
C CYS A 100 -2.04 -4.57 -14.57
N GLN A 101 -0.81 -5.01 -14.37
CA GLN A 101 0.37 -4.12 -14.37
C GLN A 101 0.57 -3.44 -15.74
N SER A 102 0.33 -4.15 -16.85
CA SER A 102 0.42 -3.56 -18.19
C SER A 102 -0.62 -2.45 -18.44
N LYS A 103 -1.70 -2.43 -17.64
CA LYS A 103 -2.72 -1.36 -17.62
C LYS A 103 -2.41 -0.25 -16.61
N GLY A 104 -1.27 -0.31 -15.93
CA GLY A 104 -0.88 0.66 -14.91
C GLY A 104 -1.57 0.45 -13.55
N VAL A 105 -2.14 -0.73 -13.30
CA VAL A 105 -2.72 -1.09 -12.00
C VAL A 105 -1.62 -1.65 -11.10
N TYR A 106 -1.47 -1.09 -9.90
CA TYR A 106 -0.53 -1.59 -8.90
C TYR A 106 -1.09 -2.83 -8.20
N MET A 107 -0.25 -3.86 -8.11
CA MET A 107 -0.60 -5.15 -7.51
C MET A 107 0.13 -5.30 -6.18
N LEU A 108 -0.60 -5.38 -5.07
CA LEU A 108 -0.04 -5.57 -3.73
C LEU A 108 -0.45 -6.94 -3.19
N LEU A 109 0.46 -7.64 -2.51
CA LEU A 109 0.13 -8.85 -1.76
C LEU A 109 -0.19 -8.47 -0.31
N SER A 110 -1.37 -8.80 0.17
CA SER A 110 -1.74 -8.63 1.57
C SER A 110 -1.33 -9.85 2.39
N ILE A 111 -0.66 -9.60 3.52
CA ILE A 111 -0.28 -10.61 4.50
C ILE A 111 -1.13 -10.47 5.75
N GLY A 112 -1.58 -11.59 6.32
CA GLY A 112 -2.44 -11.64 7.50
C GLY A 112 -3.90 -11.92 7.16
N GLY A 113 -4.79 -10.99 7.49
CA GLY A 113 -6.24 -11.15 7.34
C GLY A 113 -6.93 -11.50 8.65
N ASP A 114 -8.13 -12.08 8.54
CA ASP A 114 -9.01 -12.43 9.67
C ASP A 114 -8.73 -13.81 10.28
N GLY A 115 -7.75 -14.55 9.78
CA GLY A 115 -7.30 -15.83 10.35
C GLY A 115 -6.28 -15.65 11.48
N ASP A 116 -5.92 -16.76 12.13
CA ASP A 116 -4.97 -16.84 13.24
C ASP A 116 -3.67 -17.59 12.88
N GLY A 117 -3.49 -17.93 11.60
CA GLY A 117 -2.38 -18.75 11.09
C GLY A 117 -1.03 -18.04 10.99
N TYR A 118 -0.90 -16.82 11.53
CA TYR A 118 0.31 -16.02 11.39
C TYR A 118 0.73 -15.36 12.70
N SER A 119 2.06 -15.30 12.90
CA SER A 119 2.70 -14.48 13.94
C SER A 119 4.21 -14.39 13.66
N LEU A 120 4.88 -13.50 14.35
CA LEU A 120 6.32 -13.31 14.28
C LEU A 120 6.92 -13.47 15.69
N PRO A 121 7.29 -14.70 16.10
CA PRO A 121 7.75 -14.96 17.47
C PRO A 121 9.16 -14.41 17.76
N SER A 122 9.89 -13.95 16.76
CA SER A 122 11.23 -13.38 16.91
C SER A 122 11.64 -12.54 15.70
N SER A 123 12.67 -11.70 15.86
CA SER A 123 13.31 -10.98 14.74
C SER A 123 13.86 -11.94 13.67
N LYS A 124 14.29 -13.16 14.06
CA LYS A 124 14.67 -14.19 13.10
C LYS A 124 13.49 -14.63 12.25
N SER A 125 12.33 -14.88 12.87
CA SER A 125 11.10 -15.21 12.17
C SER A 125 10.69 -14.10 11.19
N ALA A 126 10.80 -12.83 11.59
CA ALA A 126 10.57 -11.70 10.70
C ALA A 126 11.53 -11.69 9.50
N ALA A 127 12.81 -11.98 9.72
CA ALA A 127 13.80 -12.08 8.65
C ALA A 127 13.50 -13.25 7.69
N ASP A 128 13.09 -14.40 8.21
CA ASP A 128 12.71 -15.57 7.40
C ASP A 128 11.46 -15.27 6.54
N VAL A 129 10.48 -14.56 7.10
CA VAL A 129 9.29 -14.12 6.37
C VAL A 129 9.64 -13.09 5.29
N ALA A 130 10.49 -12.09 5.61
CA ALA A 130 10.95 -11.12 4.62
C ALA A 130 11.67 -11.80 3.45
N TYR A 131 12.54 -12.76 3.74
CA TYR A 131 13.24 -13.59 2.74
C TYR A 131 12.25 -14.33 1.84
N SER A 132 11.26 -15.00 2.44
CA SER A 132 10.22 -15.72 1.69
C SER A 132 9.41 -14.77 0.80
N LEU A 133 8.91 -13.65 1.35
CA LEU A 133 8.16 -12.65 0.59
C LEU A 133 8.96 -12.11 -0.59
N TYR A 134 10.23 -11.77 -0.35
CA TYR A 134 11.08 -11.22 -1.41
C TYR A 134 11.27 -12.22 -2.55
N HIS A 135 11.69 -13.43 -2.26
CA HIS A 135 12.03 -14.41 -3.30
C HIS A 135 10.82 -15.08 -3.95
N SER A 136 9.68 -15.16 -3.25
CA SER A 136 8.46 -15.76 -3.81
C SER A 136 7.59 -14.77 -4.59
N PHE A 137 7.63 -13.44 -4.26
CA PHE A 137 6.66 -12.49 -4.80
C PHE A 137 7.24 -11.15 -5.28
N LEU A 138 8.32 -10.64 -4.67
CA LEU A 138 8.75 -9.25 -4.81
C LEU A 138 10.02 -9.07 -5.64
N GLY A 139 10.89 -10.05 -5.65
CA GLY A 139 12.21 -9.97 -6.26
C GLY A 139 12.40 -10.95 -7.43
N ARG A 140 13.63 -11.02 -7.91
CA ARG A 140 14.00 -11.96 -8.96
C ARG A 140 13.92 -13.42 -8.49
N PRO A 141 13.62 -14.36 -9.39
CA PRO A 141 13.61 -15.78 -9.09
C PRO A 141 14.94 -16.24 -8.48
N ARG A 142 14.85 -17.14 -7.52
CA ARG A 142 16.00 -17.81 -6.91
C ARG A 142 15.82 -19.32 -6.97
N ALA A 143 16.85 -20.05 -7.38
CA ALA A 143 16.80 -21.50 -7.47
C ALA A 143 16.36 -22.14 -6.14
N GLY A 144 15.43 -23.08 -6.20
CA GLY A 144 14.88 -23.78 -5.05
C GLY A 144 13.79 -23.04 -4.26
N ILE A 145 13.41 -21.83 -4.65
CA ILE A 145 12.30 -21.09 -4.04
C ILE A 145 11.06 -21.19 -4.94
N PHE A 146 9.97 -21.69 -4.35
CA PHE A 146 8.67 -21.76 -5.04
C PHE A 146 8.04 -20.37 -5.20
N ARG A 147 7.55 -20.10 -6.40
CA ARG A 147 6.86 -18.84 -6.75
C ARG A 147 5.42 -19.14 -7.16
N PRO A 148 4.45 -18.85 -6.28
CA PRO A 148 3.04 -19.22 -6.52
C PRO A 148 2.44 -18.61 -7.80
N PHE A 149 2.89 -17.41 -8.18
CA PHE A 149 2.41 -16.66 -9.35
C PHE A 149 3.27 -16.86 -10.61
N GLY A 150 4.26 -17.77 -10.56
CA GLY A 150 5.22 -18.01 -11.65
C GLY A 150 6.48 -17.15 -11.53
N ASP A 151 7.54 -17.60 -12.21
CA ASP A 151 8.89 -17.02 -12.10
C ASP A 151 8.99 -15.61 -12.72
N ASP A 152 8.16 -15.30 -13.67
CA ASP A 152 8.11 -14.03 -14.39
C ASP A 152 7.13 -12.99 -13.77
N THR A 153 6.54 -13.30 -12.63
CA THR A 153 5.56 -12.43 -11.97
C THR A 153 6.11 -11.85 -10.68
N ILE A 154 6.09 -10.52 -10.58
CA ILE A 154 6.50 -9.76 -9.40
C ILE A 154 5.36 -8.80 -9.03
N VAL A 155 4.95 -8.79 -7.75
CA VAL A 155 3.99 -7.79 -7.26
C VAL A 155 4.72 -6.51 -6.85
N ASN A 156 4.01 -5.37 -6.86
CA ASN A 156 4.59 -4.05 -6.60
C ASN A 156 4.88 -3.79 -5.11
N GLY A 157 4.35 -4.61 -4.21
CA GLY A 157 4.58 -4.40 -2.79
C GLY A 157 3.77 -5.32 -1.89
N VAL A 158 3.85 -5.05 -0.60
CA VAL A 158 3.19 -5.81 0.46
C VAL A 158 2.27 -4.90 1.27
N ASN A 159 1.08 -5.39 1.56
CA ASN A 159 0.13 -4.78 2.49
C ASN A 159 0.08 -5.58 3.79
N PHE A 160 0.33 -4.94 4.91
CA PHE A 160 0.21 -5.57 6.23
C PHE A 160 -1.23 -5.40 6.75
N PHE A 161 -1.95 -6.52 6.85
CA PHE A 161 -3.32 -6.58 7.38
C PHE A 161 -3.32 -7.46 8.63
N ILE A 162 -2.86 -6.94 9.75
CA ILE A 162 -2.63 -7.71 10.97
C ILE A 162 -3.80 -7.51 11.93
N ASP A 163 -4.78 -8.40 11.88
CA ASP A 163 -6.01 -8.31 12.67
C ASP A 163 -6.01 -9.20 13.93
N HIS A 164 -5.16 -10.21 13.94
CA HIS A 164 -5.07 -11.21 15.01
C HIS A 164 -3.64 -11.41 15.51
N GLY A 165 -3.52 -12.11 16.64
CA GLY A 165 -2.25 -12.50 17.21
C GLY A 165 -1.45 -11.35 17.87
N PRO A 166 -0.20 -11.65 18.28
CA PRO A 166 0.73 -10.69 18.86
C PRO A 166 1.12 -9.59 17.86
N ALA A 167 1.49 -8.42 18.40
CA ALA A 167 1.95 -7.26 17.63
C ALA A 167 3.47 -7.26 17.38
N ASP A 168 4.17 -8.31 17.81
CA ASP A 168 5.62 -8.33 17.88
C ASP A 168 6.26 -8.53 16.50
N HIS A 169 7.43 -7.89 16.31
CA HIS A 169 8.34 -8.06 15.19
C HIS A 169 7.80 -7.69 13.78
N TYR A 170 6.63 -7.02 13.67
CA TYR A 170 6.19 -6.46 12.38
C TYR A 170 6.99 -5.23 11.97
N ASP A 171 7.58 -4.50 12.90
CA ASP A 171 8.60 -3.49 12.68
C ASP A 171 9.89 -4.09 12.13
N ASP A 172 10.34 -5.23 12.68
CA ASP A 172 11.49 -5.96 12.15
C ASP A 172 11.22 -6.45 10.72
N LEU A 173 10.02 -6.98 10.46
CA LEU A 173 9.62 -7.41 9.12
C LEU A 173 9.65 -6.24 8.13
N ALA A 174 9.10 -5.07 8.50
CA ALA A 174 9.11 -3.88 7.67
C ALA A 174 10.55 -3.42 7.36
N ASN A 175 11.42 -3.37 8.38
CA ASN A 175 12.83 -3.04 8.20
C ASN A 175 13.54 -4.03 7.26
N ARG A 176 13.32 -5.35 7.42
CA ARG A 176 13.93 -6.37 6.56
C ARG A 176 13.47 -6.28 5.11
N ILE A 177 12.20 -5.98 4.86
CA ILE A 177 11.72 -5.75 3.49
C ILE A 177 12.36 -4.47 2.92
N ASN A 178 12.52 -3.42 3.74
CA ASN A 178 13.17 -2.20 3.30
C ASN A 178 14.66 -2.38 3.01
N ASP A 179 15.36 -3.29 3.70
CA ASP A 179 16.76 -3.64 3.38
C ASP A 179 16.90 -4.17 1.94
N TYR A 180 15.90 -4.90 1.44
CA TYR A 180 15.86 -5.29 0.03
C TYR A 180 15.70 -4.09 -0.90
N ASN A 181 14.93 -3.08 -0.54
CA ASN A 181 14.76 -1.86 -1.35
C ASN A 181 16.07 -1.13 -1.62
N GLN A 182 17.00 -1.13 -0.68
CA GLN A 182 18.30 -0.48 -0.83
C GLN A 182 19.18 -1.14 -1.91
N ASN A 183 18.88 -2.40 -2.25
CA ASN A 183 19.61 -3.20 -3.24
C ASN A 183 18.88 -3.31 -4.59
N ILE A 184 17.70 -2.70 -4.72
CA ILE A 184 16.90 -2.70 -5.95
C ILE A 184 17.21 -1.41 -6.72
N HIS A 185 17.61 -1.55 -7.98
CA HIS A 185 17.83 -0.41 -8.89
C HIS A 185 16.53 0.02 -9.60
N ASP A 186 15.38 -0.49 -9.14
CA ASP A 186 14.07 -0.08 -9.63
C ASP A 186 13.67 1.25 -8.97
N PRO A 187 13.31 2.28 -9.74
CA PRO A 187 12.92 3.58 -9.18
C PRO A 187 11.64 3.52 -8.33
N ILE A 188 10.83 2.48 -8.45
CA ILE A 188 9.60 2.33 -7.65
C ILE A 188 9.87 1.58 -6.33
N GLY A 189 10.79 0.62 -6.32
CA GLY A 189 11.07 -0.23 -5.16
C GLY A 189 9.87 -1.08 -4.72
N ILE A 190 9.97 -1.70 -3.54
CA ILE A 190 8.88 -2.46 -2.92
C ILE A 190 8.02 -1.50 -2.10
N MET A 191 6.74 -1.38 -2.46
CA MET A 191 5.79 -0.58 -1.68
C MET A 191 5.44 -1.29 -0.38
N LEU A 192 5.64 -0.62 0.76
CA LEU A 192 5.12 -1.05 2.05
C LEU A 192 3.84 -0.28 2.35
N THR A 193 2.75 -1.01 2.54
CA THR A 193 1.44 -0.45 2.88
C THR A 193 0.83 -1.19 4.07
N ALA A 194 -0.09 -0.56 4.77
CA ALA A 194 -0.77 -1.17 5.91
C ALA A 194 -2.28 -0.96 5.82
N THR A 195 -3.04 -1.96 6.23
CA THR A 195 -4.48 -1.86 6.45
C THR A 195 -4.75 -1.97 7.95
N VAL A 196 -5.35 -0.94 8.50
CA VAL A 196 -5.53 -0.76 9.95
C VAL A 196 -6.98 -0.49 10.31
N ARG A 197 -7.35 -0.70 11.57
CA ARG A 197 -8.65 -0.33 12.10
C ARG A 197 -8.78 1.18 12.22
N CYS A 198 -9.99 1.72 12.12
CA CYS A 198 -10.20 3.17 12.22
C CYS A 198 -9.88 3.74 13.60
N SER A 199 -10.11 3.00 14.67
CA SER A 199 -9.76 3.44 16.03
C SER A 199 -8.25 3.59 16.20
N TYR A 200 -7.80 4.82 16.39
CA TYR A 200 -6.38 5.16 16.57
C TYR A 200 -5.98 5.09 18.06
N PRO A 201 -4.78 4.53 18.40
CA PRO A 201 -3.88 3.79 17.53
C PRO A 201 -4.36 2.35 17.28
N ASP A 202 -3.98 1.77 16.15
CA ASP A 202 -4.09 0.32 15.97
C ASP A 202 -2.96 -0.35 16.77
N PRO A 203 -3.26 -1.13 17.81
CA PRO A 203 -2.23 -1.66 18.71
C PRO A 203 -1.32 -2.69 18.05
N ARG A 204 -1.78 -3.38 17.00
CA ARG A 204 -0.98 -4.38 16.28
C ARG A 204 -0.03 -3.77 15.29
N MET A 205 -0.41 -2.65 14.69
CA MET A 205 0.38 -2.02 13.65
C MET A 205 1.19 -0.81 14.11
N LYS A 206 0.93 -0.29 15.31
CA LYS A 206 1.56 0.95 15.79
C LYS A 206 3.08 0.91 15.72
N LYS A 207 3.71 -0.17 16.21
CA LYS A 207 5.18 -0.31 16.25
C LYS A 207 5.77 -0.37 14.84
N ALA A 208 5.14 -1.13 13.93
CA ALA A 208 5.54 -1.20 12.55
C ALA A 208 5.38 0.15 11.82
N LEU A 209 4.27 0.85 12.01
CA LEU A 209 4.02 2.16 11.40
C LEU A 209 4.98 3.25 11.91
N ASP A 210 5.42 3.15 13.17
CA ASP A 210 6.38 4.08 13.77
C ASP A 210 7.79 3.99 13.13
N THR A 211 8.09 2.94 12.34
CA THR A 211 9.29 2.87 11.48
C THR A 211 9.29 3.91 10.37
N LYS A 212 8.11 4.47 10.00
CA LYS A 212 7.90 5.44 8.91
C LYS A 212 8.21 4.88 7.51
N LEU A 213 8.28 3.57 7.36
CA LEU A 213 8.54 2.90 6.08
C LEU A 213 7.28 2.70 5.24
N PHE A 214 6.10 2.85 5.83
CA PHE A 214 4.83 2.63 5.15
C PHE A 214 4.43 3.86 4.34
N THR A 215 4.42 3.70 3.02
CA THR A 215 4.06 4.78 2.08
C THR A 215 2.56 5.03 1.99
N GLN A 216 1.74 4.00 2.31
CA GLN A 216 0.28 4.08 2.27
C GLN A 216 -0.31 3.41 3.52
N ILE A 217 -1.35 4.04 4.09
CA ILE A 217 -2.11 3.50 5.20
C ILE A 217 -3.59 3.50 4.81
N HIS A 218 -4.19 2.31 4.73
CA HIS A 218 -5.60 2.09 4.40
C HIS A 218 -6.38 1.95 5.71
N VAL A 219 -7.08 3.00 6.13
CA VAL A 219 -7.80 3.03 7.41
C VAL A 219 -9.23 2.55 7.19
N ARG A 220 -9.63 1.44 7.82
CA ARG A 220 -10.95 0.80 7.66
C ARG A 220 -12.01 1.52 8.47
N PHE A 221 -12.83 2.35 7.85
CA PHE A 221 -14.00 3.00 8.48
C PHE A 221 -15.27 2.14 8.32
N TYR A 222 -15.10 0.83 8.52
CA TYR A 222 -16.14 -0.20 8.58
C TYR A 222 -15.76 -1.23 9.64
N ASP A 223 -16.66 -2.13 10.02
CA ASP A 223 -16.47 -3.16 11.07
C ASP A 223 -16.18 -2.63 12.48
N ASP A 224 -16.23 -1.32 12.73
CA ASP A 224 -16.07 -0.72 14.05
C ASP A 224 -17.10 0.40 14.24
N PRO A 225 -18.16 0.17 15.04
CA PRO A 225 -19.22 1.16 15.24
C PRO A 225 -18.75 2.46 15.89
N ARG A 226 -17.56 2.48 16.50
CA ARG A 226 -17.00 3.70 17.12
C ARG A 226 -16.52 4.72 16.08
N CYS A 227 -16.29 4.31 14.85
CA CYS A 227 -15.74 5.15 13.78
C CYS A 227 -16.27 4.84 12.37
N SER A 228 -17.14 3.84 12.18
CA SER A 228 -17.84 3.66 10.90
C SER A 228 -18.90 4.76 10.71
N TYR A 229 -19.06 5.21 9.45
CA TYR A 229 -19.87 6.41 9.16
C TYR A 229 -21.33 6.28 9.59
N ASN A 230 -21.96 5.14 9.32
CA ASN A 230 -23.39 4.93 9.63
C ASN A 230 -23.70 4.81 11.13
N HIS A 231 -22.68 4.55 11.96
CA HIS A 231 -22.82 4.43 13.42
C HIS A 231 -22.32 5.69 14.14
N ALA A 232 -21.14 6.19 13.76
CA ALA A 232 -20.50 7.31 14.45
C ALA A 232 -20.69 8.66 13.74
N GLY A 233 -21.30 8.65 12.57
CA GLY A 233 -21.49 9.85 11.73
C GLY A 233 -20.19 10.46 11.23
N LEU A 234 -20.31 11.59 10.54
CA LEU A 234 -19.14 12.32 10.02
C LEU A 234 -18.17 12.72 11.14
N ALA A 235 -18.67 13.13 12.30
CA ALA A 235 -17.85 13.58 13.41
C ALA A 235 -16.97 12.43 13.97
N GLY A 236 -17.52 11.23 14.10
CA GLY A 236 -16.76 10.06 14.56
C GLY A 236 -15.69 9.64 13.56
N VAL A 237 -16.01 9.62 12.27
CA VAL A 237 -15.00 9.38 11.22
C VAL A 237 -13.89 10.42 11.28
N MET A 238 -14.23 11.72 11.28
CA MET A 238 -13.23 12.79 11.26
C MET A 238 -12.38 12.85 12.52
N ALA A 239 -12.91 12.47 13.68
CA ALA A 239 -12.14 12.38 14.92
C ALA A 239 -10.98 11.36 14.79
N GLN A 240 -11.21 10.22 14.14
CA GLN A 240 -10.16 9.21 13.93
C GLN A 240 -9.29 9.56 12.70
N TRP A 241 -9.90 10.03 11.62
CA TRP A 241 -9.18 10.48 10.43
C TRP A 241 -8.08 11.50 10.75
N ASN A 242 -8.43 12.51 11.55
CA ASN A 242 -7.48 13.55 11.95
C ASN A 242 -6.32 13.01 12.80
N ARG A 243 -6.57 12.00 13.65
CA ARG A 243 -5.51 11.34 14.43
C ARG A 243 -4.54 10.58 13.53
N TRP A 244 -5.07 9.79 12.57
CA TRP A 244 -4.26 9.06 11.60
C TRP A 244 -3.42 10.01 10.75
N SER A 245 -4.04 11.04 10.19
CA SER A 245 -3.37 12.01 9.32
C SER A 245 -2.29 12.81 10.05
N ALA A 246 -2.58 13.27 11.27
CA ALA A 246 -1.62 14.04 12.06
C ALA A 246 -0.41 13.20 12.50
N ARG A 247 -0.60 11.90 12.76
CA ARG A 247 0.49 11.04 13.22
C ARG A 247 1.43 10.60 12.09
N TYR A 248 0.90 10.39 10.89
CA TYR A 248 1.66 9.89 9.73
C TYR A 248 1.58 10.86 8.55
N PRO A 249 2.09 12.09 8.68
CA PRO A 249 1.95 13.13 7.64
C PRO A 249 2.69 12.79 6.34
N ASN A 250 3.70 11.92 6.40
CA ASN A 250 4.47 11.49 5.23
C ASN A 250 3.88 10.25 4.55
N SER A 251 2.86 9.62 5.15
CA SER A 251 2.16 8.49 4.55
C SER A 251 0.90 8.99 3.85
N ARG A 252 0.56 8.36 2.75
CA ARG A 252 -0.69 8.58 2.03
C ARG A 252 -1.81 7.82 2.71
N ILE A 253 -2.86 8.52 3.15
CA ILE A 253 -3.96 7.92 3.90
C ILE A 253 -5.15 7.65 2.98
N PHE A 254 -5.62 6.41 2.97
CA PHE A 254 -6.79 5.97 2.23
C PHE A 254 -7.99 5.81 3.15
N LEU A 255 -9.14 6.29 2.70
CA LEU A 255 -10.44 6.07 3.34
C LEU A 255 -10.95 4.66 2.98
N GLY A 256 -10.85 3.72 3.91
CA GLY A 256 -11.37 2.36 3.72
C GLY A 256 -12.87 2.30 3.94
N LEU A 257 -13.61 1.81 2.95
CA LEU A 257 -15.07 1.71 2.95
C LEU A 257 -15.53 0.30 2.58
N ALA A 258 -16.67 -0.12 3.14
CA ALA A 258 -17.37 -1.32 2.69
C ALA A 258 -18.05 -1.04 1.33
N ALA A 259 -17.90 -1.94 0.37
CA ALA A 259 -18.51 -1.83 -0.95
C ALA A 259 -19.98 -2.27 -0.96
N ALA A 260 -20.43 -3.01 0.05
CA ALA A 260 -21.83 -3.38 0.27
C ALA A 260 -22.13 -3.51 1.77
N ASN A 261 -23.41 -3.52 2.10
CA ASN A 261 -23.84 -3.96 3.43
C ASN A 261 -23.81 -5.48 3.51
N VAL A 262 -23.00 -6.01 4.40
CA VAL A 262 -23.01 -7.44 4.73
C VAL A 262 -24.12 -7.71 5.72
N THR A 263 -24.71 -8.90 5.68
CA THR A 263 -25.79 -9.30 6.60
C THR A 263 -25.44 -8.99 8.07
N GLY A 264 -26.29 -8.22 8.71
CA GLY A 264 -26.09 -7.78 10.11
C GLY A 264 -25.13 -6.60 10.31
N LYS A 265 -24.51 -6.07 9.24
CA LYS A 265 -23.63 -4.89 9.28
C LYS A 265 -24.14 -3.82 8.32
N ASN A 266 -24.31 -2.60 8.82
CA ASN A 266 -24.73 -1.44 8.05
C ASN A 266 -23.55 -0.47 7.88
N ASP A 267 -22.50 -0.91 7.18
CA ASP A 267 -21.24 -0.17 7.07
C ASP A 267 -21.03 0.52 5.72
N MET A 268 -21.82 0.18 4.70
CA MET A 268 -21.74 0.84 3.40
C MET A 268 -22.24 2.29 3.49
N VAL A 269 -21.40 3.24 3.14
CA VAL A 269 -21.78 4.65 3.05
C VAL A 269 -22.53 4.89 1.74
N GLY A 270 -23.76 5.40 1.82
CA GLY A 270 -24.54 5.71 0.62
C GLY A 270 -23.82 6.75 -0.27
N VAL A 271 -23.88 6.57 -1.60
CA VAL A 271 -23.20 7.43 -2.59
C VAL A 271 -23.50 8.93 -2.38
N GLY A 272 -24.74 9.25 -2.01
CA GLY A 272 -25.14 10.64 -1.73
C GLY A 272 -24.42 11.24 -0.51
N GLU A 273 -24.30 10.50 0.59
CA GLU A 273 -23.60 10.92 1.79
C GLU A 273 -22.09 11.00 1.54
N LEU A 274 -21.53 9.99 0.85
CA LEU A 274 -20.14 9.97 0.44
C LEU A 274 -19.78 11.24 -0.35
N ARG A 275 -20.56 11.55 -1.38
CA ARG A 275 -20.31 12.69 -2.27
C ARG A 275 -20.46 14.04 -1.57
N ARG A 276 -21.55 14.21 -0.79
CA ARG A 276 -21.87 15.52 -0.23
C ARG A 276 -21.17 15.85 1.08
N LYS A 277 -20.80 14.83 1.85
CA LYS A 277 -20.30 15.04 3.22
C LYS A 277 -18.92 14.43 3.46
N LEU A 278 -18.76 13.11 3.27
CA LEU A 278 -17.58 12.40 3.74
C LEU A 278 -16.34 12.71 2.89
N LEU A 279 -16.42 12.56 1.56
CA LEU A 279 -15.28 12.86 0.68
C LEU A 279 -14.83 14.32 0.77
N PRO A 280 -15.72 15.33 0.69
CA PRO A 280 -15.29 16.73 0.84
C PRO A 280 -14.63 17.04 2.18
N ALA A 281 -14.94 16.29 3.25
CA ALA A 281 -14.33 16.48 4.55
C ALA A 281 -12.90 15.92 4.59
N VAL A 282 -12.69 14.65 4.16
CA VAL A 282 -11.37 14.01 4.20
C VAL A 282 -10.39 14.55 3.15
N GLN A 283 -10.91 14.99 1.99
CA GLN A 283 -10.11 15.59 0.90
C GLN A 283 -9.43 16.92 1.25
N LYS A 284 -9.86 17.56 2.35
CA LYS A 284 -9.18 18.76 2.87
C LYS A 284 -7.82 18.43 3.49
N THR A 285 -7.58 17.18 3.83
CA THR A 285 -6.35 16.73 4.46
C THR A 285 -5.28 16.47 3.39
N GLU A 286 -4.09 17.03 3.57
CA GLU A 286 -2.99 16.91 2.61
C GLU A 286 -2.57 15.45 2.36
N SER A 287 -2.58 14.61 3.40
CA SER A 287 -2.23 13.19 3.30
C SER A 287 -3.31 12.32 2.64
N TYR A 288 -4.52 12.85 2.36
CA TYR A 288 -5.56 12.09 1.67
C TYR A 288 -5.07 11.62 0.30
N ALA A 289 -5.25 10.32 0.02
CA ALA A 289 -4.77 9.71 -1.22
C ALA A 289 -5.87 9.05 -2.06
N GLY A 290 -6.99 8.70 -1.45
CA GLY A 290 -8.05 8.01 -2.15
C GLY A 290 -8.92 7.15 -1.25
N VAL A 291 -9.58 6.19 -1.87
CA VAL A 291 -10.51 5.26 -1.21
C VAL A 291 -10.03 3.82 -1.41
N THR A 292 -10.17 3.00 -0.38
CA THR A 292 -9.98 1.54 -0.47
C THR A 292 -11.29 0.83 -0.21
N LEU A 293 -11.65 -0.12 -1.06
CA LEU A 293 -12.91 -0.83 -0.98
C LEU A 293 -12.74 -2.28 -0.46
N TRP A 294 -13.53 -2.64 0.50
CA TRP A 294 -13.74 -4.02 0.94
C TRP A 294 -15.06 -4.53 0.38
N ASN A 295 -15.06 -5.41 -0.58
CA ASN A 295 -14.00 -5.89 -1.45
C ASN A 295 -14.55 -6.04 -2.90
N SER A 296 -13.75 -6.59 -3.82
CA SER A 296 -14.11 -6.79 -5.23
C SER A 296 -15.41 -7.58 -5.41
N TYR A 297 -15.65 -8.64 -4.62
CA TYR A 297 -16.91 -9.39 -4.67
C TYR A 297 -18.12 -8.50 -4.38
N TYR A 298 -18.09 -7.75 -3.29
CA TYR A 298 -19.20 -6.87 -2.94
C TYR A 298 -19.34 -5.71 -3.93
N ASP A 299 -18.22 -5.21 -4.45
CA ASP A 299 -18.27 -4.14 -5.46
C ASP A 299 -18.83 -4.62 -6.79
N SER A 300 -18.60 -5.87 -7.18
CA SER A 300 -19.22 -6.46 -8.39
C SER A 300 -20.76 -6.51 -8.32
N LEU A 301 -21.32 -6.53 -7.11
CA LEU A 301 -22.78 -6.54 -6.88
C LEU A 301 -23.38 -5.12 -6.86
N THR A 302 -22.61 -4.12 -6.45
CA THR A 302 -23.09 -2.75 -6.19
C THR A 302 -22.58 -1.72 -7.19
N HIS A 303 -21.46 -2.01 -7.86
CA HIS A 303 -20.70 -1.10 -8.70
C HIS A 303 -20.29 0.19 -7.99
N TYR A 304 -20.11 0.11 -6.66
CA TYR A 304 -19.77 1.25 -5.81
C TYR A 304 -18.44 1.88 -6.18
N GLY A 305 -17.44 1.08 -6.56
CA GLY A 305 -16.12 1.53 -7.00
C GLY A 305 -16.17 2.48 -8.19
N ARG A 306 -17.04 2.21 -9.15
CA ARG A 306 -17.29 3.11 -10.29
C ARG A 306 -17.77 4.49 -9.83
N TYR A 307 -18.74 4.53 -8.91
CA TYR A 307 -19.22 5.80 -8.35
C TYR A 307 -18.11 6.53 -7.59
N VAL A 308 -17.35 5.80 -6.76
CA VAL A 308 -16.21 6.35 -6.02
C VAL A 308 -15.20 6.99 -6.98
N LYS A 309 -14.86 6.30 -8.06
CA LYS A 309 -13.88 6.79 -9.05
C LYS A 309 -14.30 8.09 -9.73
N HIS A 310 -15.61 8.26 -9.99
CA HIS A 310 -16.15 9.45 -10.64
C HIS A 310 -16.42 10.61 -9.67
N LEU A 311 -16.36 10.38 -8.36
CA LEU A 311 -16.55 11.42 -7.34
C LEU A 311 -15.25 12.18 -7.00
N ALA A 312 -14.16 11.77 -7.56
CA ALA A 312 -12.83 12.34 -7.32
C ALA A 312 -12.61 13.66 -8.04
#